data_26f37048eafb7be1e1e253355df633aa
#
_entry.id   26f37048eafb7be1e1e253355df633aa
#
_cell.length_a   1.000
_cell.length_b   1.000
_cell.length_c   1.000
_cell.angle_alpha   90.00
_cell.angle_beta   90.00
_cell.angle_gamma   90.00
#
_symmetry.space_group_name_H-M   'P 1'
#
loop_
_entity.id
_entity.type
_entity.pdbx_description
1 polymer ?
#
loop_
_entity_poly.entity_id
_entity_poly.type
_entity_poly.pdbx_seq_one_letter_code
_entity_poly.pdbx_strand_id
1 'polypeptide(L)'
;MITMSSRLSPNRASLVFAGLIWIMLNGLGSAWALESIPVAPRLTPKLQKLFAEEMIAVQAASQQILAGLAAGDHASVAKHAQAIHDSFILDKKLTAQDRKDLEAALPPAFLELDGAFHQLAAKLAEAARHKDRELQTYFFGRMVESCQTCHSQYATDKFPAYGGKAPAAHVH
;
A
#
# COMPACT_ATOMS: atom_id res chain seq x y z
N MET A 1 -36.54 24.37 -70.64
CA MET A 1 -35.41 24.10 -69.74
C MET A 1 -35.97 24.16 -68.36
N ILE A 2 -36.18 22.98 -67.72
CA ILE A 2 -36.76 22.85 -66.38
C ILE A 2 -35.63 22.22 -65.50
N THR A 3 -35.11 22.98 -64.63
CA THR A 3 -34.10 22.48 -63.61
C THR A 3 -34.86 22.01 -62.39
N MET A 4 -34.89 20.70 -62.18
CA MET A 4 -35.35 20.06 -60.93
C MET A 4 -34.27 20.12 -59.89
N SER A 5 -34.50 20.88 -58.82
CA SER A 5 -33.63 20.89 -57.61
C SER A 5 -34.16 19.83 -56.68
N SER A 6 -33.39 18.73 -56.48
CA SER A 6 -33.66 17.68 -55.50
C SER A 6 -33.06 18.07 -54.14
N ARG A 7 -33.92 18.39 -53.18
CA ARG A 7 -33.51 18.57 -51.77
C ARG A 7 -33.36 17.19 -51.13
N LEU A 8 -32.14 16.82 -50.76
CA LEU A 8 -31.86 15.67 -49.93
C LEU A 8 -32.22 15.96 -48.47
N SER A 9 -33.15 15.19 -47.95
CA SER A 9 -33.53 15.20 -46.53
C SER A 9 -32.44 14.56 -45.66
N PRO A 10 -32.04 15.13 -44.53
CA PRO A 10 -31.07 14.49 -43.66
C PRO A 10 -31.64 13.25 -42.99
N ASN A 11 -30.92 12.16 -43.12
CA ASN A 11 -31.30 10.81 -42.72
C ASN A 11 -31.40 10.72 -41.18
N ARG A 12 -32.59 10.44 -40.67
CA ARG A 12 -32.87 10.27 -39.21
C ARG A 12 -32.09 9.13 -38.54
N ALA A 13 -31.41 8.30 -39.33
CA ALA A 13 -30.59 7.21 -38.83
C ALA A 13 -29.26 7.64 -38.17
N SER A 14 -28.73 8.82 -38.54
CA SER A 14 -27.44 9.29 -37.99
C SER A 14 -27.50 9.79 -36.52
N LEU A 15 -28.70 10.21 -36.05
CA LEU A 15 -28.86 10.73 -34.69
C LEU A 15 -29.00 9.63 -33.63
N VAL A 16 -29.42 8.42 -34.02
CA VAL A 16 -29.56 7.29 -33.08
C VAL A 16 -28.19 6.65 -32.77
N PHE A 17 -27.26 6.66 -33.73
CA PHE A 17 -25.91 6.12 -33.54
C PHE A 17 -25.04 6.99 -32.63
N ALA A 18 -25.19 8.33 -32.67
CA ALA A 18 -24.44 9.24 -31.82
C ALA A 18 -24.82 9.12 -30.34
N GLY A 19 -26.09 8.84 -30.02
CA GLY A 19 -26.58 8.67 -28.65
C GLY A 19 -26.09 7.39 -27.99
N LEU A 20 -25.94 6.29 -28.71
CA LEU A 20 -25.49 5.00 -28.18
C LEU A 20 -23.99 4.97 -27.89
N ILE A 21 -23.18 5.69 -28.66
CA ILE A 21 -21.73 5.80 -28.39
C ILE A 21 -21.48 6.64 -27.15
N TRP A 22 -22.29 7.66 -26.85
CA TRP A 22 -22.11 8.52 -25.67
C TRP A 22 -22.43 7.80 -24.35
N ILE A 23 -23.37 6.83 -24.36
CA ILE A 23 -23.73 6.01 -23.20
C ILE A 23 -22.62 4.97 -22.88
N MET A 24 -21.92 4.46 -23.92
CA MET A 24 -20.85 3.49 -23.72
C MET A 24 -19.55 4.10 -23.17
N LEU A 25 -19.29 5.40 -23.38
CA LEU A 25 -18.10 6.07 -22.86
C LEU A 25 -18.23 6.53 -21.40
N ASN A 26 -19.44 6.64 -20.85
CA ASN A 26 -19.65 7.07 -19.47
C ASN A 26 -19.80 5.91 -18.47
N GLY A 27 -19.78 4.66 -18.92
CA GLY A 27 -19.99 3.47 -18.10
C GLY A 27 -18.73 2.82 -17.52
N LEU A 28 -17.52 3.28 -17.86
CA LEU A 28 -16.26 2.60 -17.51
C LEU A 28 -15.46 3.28 -16.40
N GLY A 29 -16.07 4.21 -15.66
CA GLY A 29 -15.43 5.01 -14.63
C GLY A 29 -15.72 4.59 -13.19
N SER A 30 -16.13 3.35 -12.90
CA SER A 30 -16.11 2.86 -11.52
C SER A 30 -14.67 2.44 -11.18
N ALA A 31 -13.83 3.41 -10.83
CA ALA A 31 -12.62 3.12 -10.07
C ALA A 31 -13.06 2.35 -8.82
N TRP A 32 -12.73 1.09 -8.75
CA TRP A 32 -12.90 0.25 -7.57
C TRP A 32 -11.97 0.84 -6.51
N ALA A 33 -12.49 1.78 -5.70
CA ALA A 33 -11.81 2.19 -4.49
C ALA A 33 -11.74 0.92 -3.64
N LEU A 34 -10.54 0.38 -3.43
CA LEU A 34 -10.31 -0.69 -2.47
C LEU A 34 -10.81 -0.16 -1.13
N GLU A 35 -11.91 -0.75 -0.65
CA GLU A 35 -12.49 -0.38 0.63
C GLU A 35 -11.46 -0.68 1.72
N SER A 36 -11.09 0.34 2.50
CA SER A 36 -10.15 0.16 3.59
C SER A 36 -10.78 -0.68 4.69
N ILE A 37 -10.01 -1.62 5.24
CA ILE A 37 -10.47 -2.55 6.27
C ILE A 37 -9.56 -2.40 7.49
N PRO A 38 -9.76 -1.40 8.38
CA PRO A 38 -8.93 -1.23 9.56
C PRO A 38 -8.87 -2.51 10.41
N VAL A 39 -7.67 -2.98 10.72
CA VAL A 39 -7.50 -4.24 11.46
C VAL A 39 -7.40 -4.03 12.97
N ALA A 40 -6.90 -2.89 13.43
CA ALA A 40 -6.74 -2.63 14.86
C ALA A 40 -8.03 -2.81 15.67
N PRO A 41 -9.23 -2.36 15.24
CA PRO A 41 -10.47 -2.57 15.96
C PRO A 41 -10.91 -4.04 16.09
N ARG A 42 -10.34 -4.94 15.29
CA ARG A 42 -10.65 -6.38 15.31
C ARG A 42 -9.81 -7.17 16.30
N LEU A 43 -8.70 -6.58 16.74
CA LEU A 43 -7.76 -7.21 17.66
C LEU A 43 -8.25 -7.13 19.10
N THR A 44 -7.88 -8.12 19.93
CA THR A 44 -8.08 -8.02 21.39
C THR A 44 -7.28 -6.84 21.96
N PRO A 45 -7.67 -6.25 23.11
CA PRO A 45 -6.93 -5.12 23.69
C PRO A 45 -5.43 -5.41 23.90
N LYS A 46 -5.09 -6.66 24.27
CA LYS A 46 -3.70 -7.10 24.38
C LYS A 46 -2.97 -7.06 23.02
N LEU A 47 -3.60 -7.61 21.98
CA LEU A 47 -3.02 -7.63 20.63
C LEU A 47 -2.91 -6.24 20.04
N GLN A 48 -3.89 -5.36 20.27
CA GLN A 48 -3.81 -3.95 19.86
C GLN A 48 -2.57 -3.27 20.44
N LYS A 49 -2.31 -3.48 21.73
CA LYS A 49 -1.13 -2.92 22.41
C LYS A 49 0.17 -3.47 21.82
N LEU A 50 0.30 -4.79 21.71
CA LEU A 50 1.51 -5.44 21.17
C LEU A 50 1.77 -5.01 19.71
N PHE A 51 0.71 -4.93 18.90
CA PHE A 51 0.82 -4.48 17.52
C PHE A 51 1.27 -3.02 17.41
N ALA A 52 0.75 -2.14 18.26
CA ALA A 52 1.18 -0.74 18.31
C ALA A 52 2.66 -0.61 18.75
N GLU A 53 3.10 -1.38 19.75
CA GLU A 53 4.49 -1.42 20.18
C GLU A 53 5.41 -1.92 19.06
N GLU A 54 5.00 -2.94 18.30
CA GLU A 54 5.73 -3.44 17.12
C GLU A 54 5.90 -2.34 16.06
N MET A 55 4.83 -1.62 15.72
CA MET A 55 4.88 -0.55 14.72
C MET A 55 5.78 0.62 15.16
N ILE A 56 5.80 0.96 16.46
CA ILE A 56 6.72 1.98 17.00
C ILE A 56 8.17 1.52 16.85
N ALA A 57 8.46 0.26 17.12
CA ALA A 57 9.80 -0.31 16.99
C ALA A 57 10.25 -0.35 15.52
N VAL A 58 9.35 -0.75 14.59
CA VAL A 58 9.60 -0.72 13.14
C VAL A 58 9.90 0.69 12.67
N GLN A 59 9.12 1.69 13.12
CA GLN A 59 9.36 3.10 12.79
C GLN A 59 10.74 3.56 13.28
N ALA A 60 11.09 3.29 14.52
CA ALA A 60 12.38 3.66 15.10
C ALA A 60 13.55 3.02 14.33
N ALA A 61 13.45 1.73 13.99
CA ALA A 61 14.45 1.03 13.19
C ALA A 61 14.57 1.62 11.77
N SER A 62 13.44 1.98 11.14
CA SER A 62 13.43 2.60 9.81
C SER A 62 14.14 3.95 9.81
N GLN A 63 13.99 4.75 10.86
CA GLN A 63 14.72 6.01 11.02
C GLN A 63 16.23 5.78 11.13
N GLN A 64 16.66 4.73 11.87
CA GLN A 64 18.08 4.36 11.96
C GLN A 64 18.62 3.83 10.63
N ILE A 65 17.82 3.09 9.87
CA ILE A 65 18.19 2.65 8.51
C ILE A 65 18.42 3.88 7.62
N LEU A 66 17.49 4.84 7.60
CA LEU A 66 17.65 6.07 6.81
C LEU A 66 18.92 6.84 7.19
N ALA A 67 19.19 6.98 8.51
CA ALA A 67 20.40 7.63 9.00
C ALA A 67 21.66 6.87 8.56
N GLY A 68 21.65 5.54 8.65
CA GLY A 68 22.75 4.67 8.20
C GLY A 68 23.00 4.77 6.68
N LEU A 69 21.94 4.78 5.88
CA LEU A 69 22.04 4.95 4.42
C LEU A 69 22.70 6.29 4.07
N ALA A 70 22.24 7.38 4.70
CA ALA A 70 22.79 8.72 4.47
C ALA A 70 24.27 8.84 4.89
N ALA A 71 24.65 8.15 5.96
CA ALA A 71 26.03 8.14 6.48
C ALA A 71 26.95 7.11 5.77
N GLY A 72 26.40 6.19 4.98
CA GLY A 72 27.15 5.04 4.44
C GLY A 72 27.53 4.01 5.50
N ASP A 73 26.82 3.99 6.65
CA ASP A 73 27.00 3.00 7.71
C ASP A 73 26.23 1.71 7.41
N HIS A 74 26.84 0.85 6.63
CA HIS A 74 26.29 -0.43 6.23
C HIS A 74 26.01 -1.36 7.41
N ALA A 75 26.82 -1.27 8.47
CA ALA A 75 26.65 -2.12 9.66
C ALA A 75 25.36 -1.74 10.42
N SER A 76 25.10 -0.44 10.58
CA SER A 76 23.85 0.06 11.15
C SER A 76 22.64 -0.33 10.31
N VAL A 77 22.72 -0.16 8.99
CA VAL A 77 21.63 -0.59 8.07
C VAL A 77 21.34 -2.08 8.22
N ALA A 78 22.38 -2.94 8.17
CA ALA A 78 22.21 -4.38 8.29
C ALA A 78 21.58 -4.77 9.63
N LYS A 79 22.04 -4.18 10.73
CA LYS A 79 21.53 -4.44 12.08
C LYS A 79 20.04 -4.12 12.20
N HIS A 80 19.62 -2.93 11.80
CA HIS A 80 18.25 -2.48 11.98
C HIS A 80 17.28 -3.15 10.98
N ALA A 81 17.71 -3.42 9.76
CA ALA A 81 16.93 -4.18 8.81
C ALA A 81 16.73 -5.64 9.26
N GLN A 82 17.77 -6.29 9.80
CA GLN A 82 17.64 -7.64 10.38
C GLN A 82 16.67 -7.64 11.55
N ALA A 83 16.73 -6.63 12.45
CA ALA A 83 15.82 -6.54 13.58
C ALA A 83 14.35 -6.41 13.14
N ILE A 84 14.06 -5.68 12.04
CA ILE A 84 12.71 -5.63 11.45
C ILE A 84 12.33 -7.01 10.93
N HIS A 85 13.22 -7.70 10.18
CA HIS A 85 12.94 -9.05 9.69
C HIS A 85 12.58 -10.03 10.80
N ASP A 86 13.31 -9.98 11.92
CA ASP A 86 13.14 -10.91 13.03
C ASP A 86 11.94 -10.59 13.94
N SER A 87 11.18 -9.52 13.65
CA SER A 87 10.15 -8.94 14.50
C SER A 87 10.66 -8.54 15.90
N PHE A 88 10.14 -7.43 16.44
CA PHE A 88 10.58 -6.95 17.75
C PHE A 88 9.82 -7.58 18.91
N ILE A 89 8.51 -7.74 18.76
CA ILE A 89 7.59 -8.01 19.85
C ILE A 89 6.65 -9.18 19.56
N LEU A 90 6.01 -9.20 18.38
CA LEU A 90 4.95 -10.14 18.09
C LEU A 90 5.43 -11.59 18.18
N ASP A 91 6.54 -11.95 17.56
CA ASP A 91 7.08 -13.31 17.63
C ASP A 91 7.50 -13.75 19.03
N LYS A 92 7.91 -12.81 19.88
CA LYS A 92 8.50 -13.08 21.19
C LYS A 92 7.47 -13.13 22.31
N LYS A 93 6.34 -12.40 22.19
CA LYS A 93 5.38 -12.20 23.29
C LYS A 93 4.03 -12.89 23.07
N LEU A 94 3.75 -13.42 21.88
CA LEU A 94 2.47 -14.07 21.60
C LEU A 94 2.39 -15.47 22.22
N THR A 95 1.33 -15.72 22.98
CA THR A 95 0.93 -17.07 23.37
C THR A 95 0.29 -17.81 22.20
N ALA A 96 0.10 -19.12 22.33
CA ALA A 96 -0.61 -19.92 21.33
C ALA A 96 -2.04 -19.43 21.08
N GLN A 97 -2.74 -18.92 22.13
CA GLN A 97 -4.06 -18.34 21.99
C GLN A 97 -4.02 -17.00 21.27
N ASP A 98 -3.07 -16.11 21.62
CA ASP A 98 -2.89 -14.83 20.93
C ASP A 98 -2.64 -15.02 19.43
N ARG A 99 -1.90 -16.05 19.01
CA ARG A 99 -1.67 -16.36 17.58
C ARG A 99 -2.97 -16.75 16.88
N LYS A 100 -3.80 -17.58 17.50
CA LYS A 100 -5.12 -17.95 16.95
C LYS A 100 -6.04 -16.73 16.83
N ASP A 101 -6.06 -15.88 17.85
CA ASP A 101 -6.89 -14.66 17.84
C ASP A 101 -6.41 -13.67 16.77
N LEU A 102 -5.09 -13.58 16.57
CA LEU A 102 -4.48 -12.75 15.53
C LEU A 102 -4.84 -13.27 14.13
N GLU A 103 -4.65 -14.56 13.87
CA GLU A 103 -5.00 -15.22 12.61
C GLU A 103 -6.48 -15.09 12.27
N ALA A 104 -7.36 -15.19 13.28
CA ALA A 104 -8.80 -15.04 13.09
C ALA A 104 -9.23 -13.59 12.80
N ALA A 105 -8.47 -12.60 13.28
CA ALA A 105 -8.77 -11.18 13.14
C ALA A 105 -8.23 -10.57 11.83
N LEU A 106 -7.11 -11.09 11.32
CA LEU A 106 -6.40 -10.51 10.18
C LEU A 106 -6.82 -11.15 8.83
N PRO A 107 -7.09 -10.34 7.80
CA PRO A 107 -7.34 -10.87 6.46
C PRO A 107 -6.09 -11.57 5.90
N PRO A 108 -6.23 -12.65 5.08
CA PRO A 108 -5.08 -13.30 4.44
C PRO A 108 -4.18 -12.33 3.67
N ALA A 109 -4.75 -11.38 2.94
CA ALA A 109 -4.00 -10.37 2.19
C ALA A 109 -3.17 -9.44 3.10
N PHE A 110 -3.60 -9.20 4.35
CA PHE A 110 -2.79 -8.50 5.34
C PHE A 110 -1.53 -9.30 5.68
N LEU A 111 -1.70 -10.59 5.96
CA LEU A 111 -0.58 -11.49 6.32
C LEU A 111 0.44 -11.63 5.17
N GLU A 112 -0.03 -11.64 3.92
CA GLU A 112 0.83 -11.64 2.73
C GLU A 112 1.66 -10.35 2.63
N LEU A 113 1.05 -9.18 2.84
CA LEU A 113 1.76 -7.89 2.84
C LEU A 113 2.76 -7.79 3.99
N ASP A 114 2.38 -8.24 5.17
CA ASP A 114 3.25 -8.27 6.35
C ASP A 114 4.48 -9.16 6.10
N GLY A 115 4.26 -10.39 5.64
CA GLY A 115 5.34 -11.29 5.29
C GLY A 115 6.26 -10.74 4.20
N ALA A 116 5.69 -10.09 3.16
CA ALA A 116 6.47 -9.45 2.10
C ALA A 116 7.34 -8.30 2.64
N PHE A 117 6.82 -7.49 3.57
CA PHE A 117 7.56 -6.43 4.23
C PHE A 117 8.77 -6.97 5.01
N HIS A 118 8.59 -8.02 5.80
CA HIS A 118 9.69 -8.68 6.52
C HIS A 118 10.74 -9.26 5.57
N GLN A 119 10.34 -9.82 4.43
CA GLN A 119 11.27 -10.29 3.39
C GLN A 119 12.05 -9.15 2.72
N LEU A 120 11.46 -7.98 2.52
CA LEU A 120 12.17 -6.79 2.04
C LEU A 120 13.24 -6.35 3.05
N ALA A 121 12.94 -6.39 4.34
CA ALA A 121 13.90 -6.08 5.40
C ALA A 121 15.06 -7.07 5.41
N ALA A 122 14.83 -8.37 5.22
CA ALA A 122 15.89 -9.37 5.09
C ALA A 122 16.81 -9.08 3.90
N LYS A 123 16.23 -8.76 2.73
CA LYS A 123 16.98 -8.40 1.51
C LYS A 123 17.81 -7.11 1.72
N LEU A 124 17.26 -6.13 2.42
CA LEU A 124 17.99 -4.91 2.78
C LEU A 124 19.19 -5.22 3.69
N ALA A 125 18.99 -6.06 4.71
CA ALA A 125 20.05 -6.48 5.60
C ALA A 125 21.18 -7.19 4.84
N GLU A 126 20.84 -8.04 3.88
CA GLU A 126 21.81 -8.75 3.03
C GLU A 126 22.57 -7.78 2.13
N ALA A 127 21.86 -6.87 1.42
CA ALA A 127 22.49 -5.83 0.61
C ALA A 127 23.46 -4.96 1.43
N ALA A 128 23.12 -4.68 2.69
CA ALA A 128 23.97 -3.93 3.59
C ALA A 128 25.23 -4.71 4.01
N ARG A 129 25.11 -6.02 4.28
CA ARG A 129 26.26 -6.90 4.55
C ARG A 129 27.25 -6.93 3.37
N HIS A 130 26.72 -6.91 2.15
CA HIS A 130 27.52 -6.82 0.91
C HIS A 130 27.96 -5.40 0.55
N LYS A 131 27.57 -4.36 1.32
CA LYS A 131 27.90 -2.94 1.08
C LYS A 131 27.38 -2.42 -0.26
N ASP A 132 26.35 -3.05 -0.81
CA ASP A 132 25.71 -2.64 -2.07
C ASP A 132 24.75 -1.47 -1.81
N ARG A 133 25.17 -0.26 -2.10
CA ARG A 133 24.42 0.98 -1.87
C ARG A 133 23.15 1.09 -2.71
N GLU A 134 23.20 0.61 -3.95
CA GLU A 134 22.07 0.71 -4.87
C GLU A 134 20.95 -0.23 -4.39
N LEU A 135 21.26 -1.48 -4.09
CA LEU A 135 20.29 -2.43 -3.53
C LEU A 135 19.76 -2.00 -2.16
N GLN A 136 20.60 -1.42 -1.29
CA GLN A 136 20.14 -0.88 -0.02
C GLN A 136 19.08 0.21 -0.22
N THR A 137 19.35 1.19 -1.09
CA THR A 137 18.42 2.26 -1.41
C THR A 137 17.13 1.72 -2.03
N TYR A 138 17.25 0.78 -2.96
CA TYR A 138 16.13 0.14 -3.62
C TYR A 138 15.22 -0.59 -2.61
N PHE A 139 15.79 -1.49 -1.78
CA PHE A 139 14.98 -2.26 -0.84
C PHE A 139 14.35 -1.37 0.24
N PHE A 140 15.07 -0.34 0.73
CA PHE A 140 14.48 0.60 1.67
C PHE A 140 13.32 1.39 1.06
N GLY A 141 13.44 1.85 -0.19
CA GLY A 141 12.34 2.46 -0.93
C GLY A 141 11.11 1.55 -1.03
N ARG A 142 11.33 0.26 -1.35
CA ARG A 142 10.26 -0.74 -1.40
C ARG A 142 9.60 -0.98 -0.04
N MET A 143 10.37 -0.93 1.05
CA MET A 143 9.81 -0.99 2.41
C MET A 143 8.91 0.20 2.71
N VAL A 144 9.30 1.42 2.32
CA VAL A 144 8.47 2.62 2.50
C VAL A 144 7.16 2.51 1.71
N GLU A 145 7.20 2.04 0.47
CA GLU A 145 5.98 1.78 -0.33
C GLU A 145 5.08 0.73 0.33
N SER A 146 5.66 -0.31 0.92
CA SER A 146 4.92 -1.33 1.66
C SER A 146 4.21 -0.74 2.88
N CYS A 147 4.87 0.16 3.64
CA CYS A 147 4.23 0.89 4.74
C CYS A 147 3.00 1.67 4.27
N GLN A 148 3.13 2.42 3.16
CA GLN A 148 2.03 3.20 2.59
C GLN A 148 0.87 2.32 2.13
N THR A 149 1.18 1.21 1.46
CA THR A 149 0.18 0.25 0.97
C THR A 149 -0.60 -0.36 2.13
N CYS A 150 0.10 -0.86 3.16
CA CYS A 150 -0.53 -1.45 4.32
C CYS A 150 -1.36 -0.40 5.10
N HIS A 151 -0.83 0.79 5.37
CA HIS A 151 -1.52 1.84 6.11
C HIS A 151 -2.76 2.35 5.38
N SER A 152 -2.73 2.47 4.06
CA SER A 152 -3.89 2.90 3.27
C SER A 152 -5.03 1.89 3.22
N GLN A 153 -4.73 0.61 3.43
CA GLN A 153 -5.74 -0.46 3.39
C GLN A 153 -6.21 -0.86 4.79
N TYR A 154 -5.30 -0.94 5.76
CA TYR A 154 -5.55 -1.61 7.04
C TYR A 154 -5.40 -0.74 8.28
N ALA A 155 -4.98 0.52 8.14
CA ALA A 155 -4.75 1.41 9.28
C ALA A 155 -5.31 2.83 9.07
N THR A 156 -6.38 2.98 8.29
CA THR A 156 -7.00 4.29 8.00
C THR A 156 -7.63 4.94 9.24
N ASP A 157 -7.93 4.16 10.27
CA ASP A 157 -8.33 4.66 11.60
C ASP A 157 -7.19 5.39 12.33
N LYS A 158 -5.93 5.05 12.06
CA LYS A 158 -4.73 5.70 12.60
C LYS A 158 -4.16 6.76 11.65
N PHE A 159 -4.33 6.55 10.35
CA PHE A 159 -3.81 7.41 9.29
C PHE A 159 -4.97 7.93 8.41
N PRO A 160 -5.82 8.84 8.92
CA PRO A 160 -7.02 9.29 8.22
C PRO A 160 -6.74 9.99 6.90
N ALA A 161 -5.51 10.47 6.67
CA ALA A 161 -5.11 11.05 5.40
C ALA A 161 -5.21 10.03 4.22
N TYR A 162 -5.12 8.74 4.49
CA TYR A 162 -5.34 7.70 3.48
C TYR A 162 -6.82 7.38 3.24
N GLY A 163 -7.70 7.67 4.21
CA GLY A 163 -9.16 7.44 4.10
C GLY A 163 -9.92 8.58 3.43
N GLY A 164 -9.30 9.71 3.17
CA GLY A 164 -9.88 10.84 2.47
C GLY A 164 -9.81 10.70 0.96
N LYS A 165 -10.75 11.33 0.23
CA LYS A 165 -10.66 11.54 -1.21
C LYS A 165 -9.26 12.08 -1.53
N ALA A 166 -8.53 11.39 -2.41
CA ALA A 166 -7.21 11.83 -2.84
C ALA A 166 -7.25 13.33 -3.16
N PRO A 167 -6.30 14.15 -2.66
CA PRO A 167 -6.21 15.54 -3.07
C PRO A 167 -6.14 15.57 -4.60
N ALA A 168 -6.93 16.46 -5.22
CA ALA A 168 -6.87 16.65 -6.66
C ALA A 168 -5.39 16.82 -7.05
N ALA A 169 -4.93 16.01 -8.02
CA ALA A 169 -3.55 16.06 -8.47
C ALA A 169 -3.18 17.51 -8.82
N HIS A 170 -2.21 18.06 -8.09
CA HIS A 170 -1.60 19.33 -8.48
C HIS A 170 -0.81 19.04 -9.77
N VAL A 171 -1.39 19.46 -10.91
CA VAL A 171 -0.70 19.51 -12.19
C VAL A 171 0.29 20.67 -12.09
N HIS A 172 1.58 20.34 -12.06
CA HIS A 172 2.68 21.30 -12.22
C HIS A 172 3.03 21.46 -13.69
#